data_891c2b5f5b93576ca3a66e500c189f23
#
_entry.id   891c2b5f5b93576ca3a66e500c189f23
#
_cell.length_a   1.000
_cell.length_b   1.000
_cell.length_c   1.000
_cell.angle_alpha   90.00
_cell.angle_beta   90.00
_cell.angle_gamma   90.00
#
_symmetry.space_group_name_H-M   'P 1'
#
loop_
_entity.id
_entity.type
_entity.pdbx_description
1 polymer ?
#
loop_
_entity_poly.entity_id
_entity_poly.type
_entity_poly.pdbx_seq_one_letter_code
_entity_poly.pdbx_strand_id
1 'polypeptide(L)'
;MLQSEMSAEQLQQGARARRIGEVILSVENVSLAFGGVKALTGVSFDVREHEVRAIIGPNGAGKSSMLNVLNGVYHPQQGTIRLRQGGDWREFHDMDSHEAAAMGIARTFQNIALFKGMTVLDNVMTGRNLRMRCSFLEQALWLGRAKREELEHRRAVEEVIDFLEIQHIRKTPVGRLPYGLQKRVELARALAAEPTLLLLDEPMAGMNLEEKQDMCRFVLDVNDHYGTTIVLIEHDMGVVMDISDRVVVLDYGRKIADGTPAEVRANQAVIDAYLGVAH
;
A
#
# COMPACT_ATOMS: atom_id res chain seq x y z
N MET A 1 -8.94 -26.71 -29.75
CA MET A 1 -10.09 -25.82 -29.52
C MET A 1 -10.85 -26.36 -28.31
N LEU A 2 -10.49 -25.94 -27.09
CA LEU A 2 -11.23 -26.14 -25.83
C LEU A 2 -10.26 -25.81 -24.68
N GLN A 3 -9.91 -24.55 -24.54
CA GLN A 3 -9.24 -23.97 -23.34
C GLN A 3 -9.36 -22.45 -23.48
N SER A 4 -10.34 -21.88 -22.83
CA SER A 4 -10.35 -20.47 -22.40
C SER A 4 -11.77 -19.99 -22.15
N GLU A 5 -12.34 -20.42 -21.07
CA GLU A 5 -13.37 -19.67 -20.37
C GLU A 5 -13.36 -20.18 -18.93
N MET A 6 -12.34 -19.77 -18.18
CA MET A 6 -12.50 -19.78 -16.73
C MET A 6 -13.40 -18.59 -16.41
N SER A 7 -14.65 -18.89 -16.07
CA SER A 7 -15.64 -17.89 -15.72
C SER A 7 -15.24 -17.14 -14.46
N ALA A 8 -15.65 -15.86 -14.36
CA ALA A 8 -15.50 -15.04 -13.14
C ALA A 8 -16.00 -15.75 -11.88
N GLU A 9 -16.91 -16.71 -11.99
CA GLU A 9 -17.39 -17.58 -10.90
C GLU A 9 -16.33 -18.56 -10.38
N GLN A 10 -15.40 -19.02 -11.22
CA GLN A 10 -14.31 -19.92 -10.78
C GLN A 10 -13.20 -19.16 -10.05
N LEU A 11 -12.98 -17.88 -10.36
CA LEU A 11 -12.12 -16.98 -9.59
C LEU A 11 -12.74 -16.64 -8.22
N GLN A 12 -14.07 -16.57 -8.13
CA GLN A 12 -14.78 -16.34 -6.86
C GLN A 12 -14.85 -17.59 -5.97
N GLN A 13 -14.82 -18.80 -6.51
CA GLN A 13 -14.86 -20.05 -5.73
C GLN A 13 -13.48 -20.46 -5.16
N GLY A 14 -12.38 -19.85 -5.63
CA GLY A 14 -11.03 -20.00 -5.05
C GLY A 14 -10.70 -19.03 -3.94
N ALA A 15 -11.57 -18.05 -3.66
CA ALA A 15 -11.38 -17.09 -2.58
C ALA A 15 -11.48 -17.83 -1.23
N ARG A 16 -10.34 -18.23 -0.66
CA ARG A 16 -10.26 -18.53 0.78
C ARG A 16 -10.91 -17.34 1.49
N ALA A 17 -11.94 -17.60 2.27
CA ALA A 17 -12.56 -16.58 3.12
C ALA A 17 -11.44 -15.95 3.96
N ARG A 18 -10.93 -14.78 3.52
CA ARG A 18 -9.91 -14.02 4.22
C ARG A 18 -10.46 -13.79 5.61
N ARG A 19 -9.73 -14.18 6.65
CA ARG A 19 -10.12 -13.88 8.02
C ARG A 19 -9.77 -12.41 8.27
N ILE A 20 -10.68 -11.51 7.90
CA ILE A 20 -10.60 -10.10 8.31
C ILE A 20 -10.67 -10.09 9.84
N GLY A 21 -9.64 -9.55 10.47
CA GLY A 21 -9.46 -9.53 11.91
C GLY A 21 -10.10 -8.31 12.58
N GLU A 22 -9.50 -7.88 13.69
CA GLU A 22 -9.91 -6.71 14.43
C GLU A 22 -9.44 -5.42 13.75
N VAL A 23 -9.94 -4.26 14.22
CA VAL A 23 -9.46 -2.95 13.73
C VAL A 23 -8.00 -2.75 14.14
N ILE A 24 -7.14 -2.45 13.16
CA ILE A 24 -5.72 -2.13 13.39
C ILE A 24 -5.39 -0.67 13.15
N LEU A 25 -6.15 0.02 12.27
CA LEU A 25 -5.99 1.44 12.01
C LEU A 25 -7.33 2.13 12.25
N SER A 26 -7.34 3.15 13.11
CA SER A 26 -8.51 4.02 13.35
C SER A 26 -8.16 5.44 12.97
N VAL A 27 -8.98 6.05 12.14
CA VAL A 27 -8.91 7.44 11.69
C VAL A 27 -10.18 8.14 12.19
N GLU A 28 -10.04 9.15 13.05
CA GLU A 28 -11.17 9.81 13.70
C GLU A 28 -11.13 11.32 13.48
N ASN A 29 -12.13 11.87 12.79
CA ASN A 29 -12.36 13.31 12.57
C ASN A 29 -11.14 14.06 12.00
N VAL A 30 -10.35 13.43 11.16
CA VAL A 30 -9.11 13.99 10.61
C VAL A 30 -9.44 15.15 9.66
N SER A 31 -8.82 16.31 9.94
CA SER A 31 -8.91 17.51 9.11
C SER A 31 -7.51 18.05 8.79
N LEU A 32 -7.30 18.39 7.51
CA LEU A 32 -6.03 18.89 6.99
C LEU A 32 -6.29 20.08 6.06
N ALA A 33 -5.56 21.17 6.26
CA ALA A 33 -5.65 22.35 5.41
C ALA A 33 -4.25 22.90 5.06
N PHE A 34 -4.11 23.45 3.87
CA PHE A 34 -2.91 24.13 3.38
C PHE A 34 -3.26 25.55 2.93
N GLY A 35 -2.69 26.56 3.61
CA GLY A 35 -2.89 27.96 3.21
C GLY A 35 -4.36 28.37 3.03
N GLY A 36 -5.28 27.82 3.85
CA GLY A 36 -6.72 28.08 3.76
C GLY A 36 -7.51 27.10 2.87
N VAL A 37 -6.85 26.26 2.08
CA VAL A 37 -7.51 25.21 1.29
C VAL A 37 -7.67 23.96 2.16
N LYS A 38 -8.92 23.52 2.37
CA LYS A 38 -9.22 22.30 3.14
C LYS A 38 -9.03 21.07 2.24
N ALA A 39 -7.99 20.30 2.51
CA ALA A 39 -7.70 19.05 1.81
C ALA A 39 -8.49 17.87 2.40
N LEU A 40 -8.70 17.87 3.73
CA LEU A 40 -9.53 16.88 4.44
C LEU A 40 -10.40 17.62 5.46
N THR A 41 -11.60 17.14 5.70
CA THR A 41 -12.56 17.75 6.63
C THR A 41 -13.33 16.67 7.38
N GLY A 42 -12.95 16.40 8.64
CA GLY A 42 -13.65 15.48 9.53
C GLY A 42 -13.74 14.04 9.02
N VAL A 43 -12.69 13.56 8.35
CA VAL A 43 -12.69 12.20 7.77
C VAL A 43 -12.50 11.17 8.89
N SER A 44 -13.38 10.16 8.92
CA SER A 44 -13.31 9.04 9.87
C SER A 44 -13.57 7.72 9.17
N PHE A 45 -12.68 6.74 9.37
CA PHE A 45 -12.85 5.34 8.94
C PHE A 45 -11.88 4.44 9.70
N ASP A 46 -12.17 3.15 9.67
CA ASP A 46 -11.32 2.11 10.26
C ASP A 46 -10.79 1.18 9.18
N VAL A 47 -9.64 0.55 9.43
CA VAL A 47 -9.10 -0.56 8.63
C VAL A 47 -8.85 -1.76 9.54
N ARG A 48 -9.25 -2.95 9.09
CA ARG A 48 -9.12 -4.19 9.85
C ARG A 48 -7.88 -4.98 9.42
N GLU A 49 -7.41 -5.86 10.30
CA GLU A 49 -6.33 -6.80 9.96
C GLU A 49 -6.70 -7.62 8.73
N HIS A 50 -5.73 -7.81 7.85
CA HIS A 50 -5.86 -8.58 6.61
C HIS A 50 -6.90 -8.02 5.61
N GLU A 51 -7.37 -6.79 5.83
CA GLU A 51 -8.29 -6.12 4.92
C GLU A 51 -7.53 -5.47 3.75
N VAL A 52 -8.07 -5.56 2.55
CA VAL A 52 -7.71 -4.70 1.42
C VAL A 52 -8.72 -3.56 1.36
N ARG A 53 -8.32 -2.38 1.83
CA ARG A 53 -9.14 -1.17 1.88
C ARG A 53 -8.78 -0.24 0.72
N ALA A 54 -9.72 0.09 -0.16
CA ALA A 54 -9.51 1.12 -1.16
C ALA A 54 -9.97 2.50 -0.67
N ILE A 55 -9.25 3.54 -1.08
CA ILE A 55 -9.66 4.95 -0.95
C ILE A 55 -9.83 5.50 -2.37
N ILE A 56 -11.05 5.82 -2.75
CA ILE A 56 -11.38 6.32 -4.09
C ILE A 56 -12.02 7.71 -4.03
N GLY A 57 -12.23 8.32 -5.18
CA GLY A 57 -12.89 9.61 -5.33
C GLY A 57 -12.37 10.38 -6.52
N PRO A 58 -13.02 11.47 -6.95
CA PRO A 58 -12.57 12.34 -8.04
C PRO A 58 -11.17 12.92 -7.81
N ASN A 59 -10.59 13.53 -8.85
CA ASN A 59 -9.34 14.28 -8.72
C ASN A 59 -9.53 15.46 -7.77
N GLY A 60 -8.59 15.65 -6.83
CA GLY A 60 -8.70 16.68 -5.81
C GLY A 60 -9.58 16.29 -4.60
N ALA A 61 -10.13 15.07 -4.54
CA ALA A 61 -10.98 14.63 -3.42
C ALA A 61 -10.22 14.45 -2.07
N GLY A 62 -8.88 14.54 -2.05
CA GLY A 62 -8.09 14.41 -0.82
C GLY A 62 -7.44 13.03 -0.60
N LYS A 63 -7.54 12.11 -1.56
CA LYS A 63 -6.99 10.73 -1.46
C LYS A 63 -5.50 10.70 -1.09
N SER A 64 -4.65 11.33 -1.90
CA SER A 64 -3.20 11.38 -1.65
C SER A 64 -2.87 12.15 -0.37
N SER A 65 -3.67 13.15 0.01
CA SER A 65 -3.53 13.85 1.29
C SER A 65 -3.79 12.90 2.45
N MET A 66 -4.81 12.03 2.37
CA MET A 66 -5.08 11.01 3.37
C MET A 66 -3.92 10.01 3.47
N LEU A 67 -3.40 9.51 2.34
CA LEU A 67 -2.24 8.61 2.37
C LEU A 67 -1.00 9.29 2.97
N ASN A 68 -0.77 10.57 2.68
CA ASN A 68 0.32 11.35 3.26
C ASN A 68 0.17 11.51 4.78
N VAL A 69 -1.06 11.67 5.25
CA VAL A 69 -1.36 11.69 6.70
C VAL A 69 -1.10 10.32 7.33
N LEU A 70 -1.55 9.23 6.71
CA LEU A 70 -1.33 7.88 7.22
C LEU A 70 0.15 7.47 7.23
N ASN A 71 0.97 8.10 6.38
CA ASN A 71 2.41 7.84 6.31
C ASN A 71 3.26 8.86 7.12
N GLY A 72 2.64 9.76 7.89
CA GLY A 72 3.36 10.76 8.66
C GLY A 72 4.10 11.83 7.83
N VAL A 73 3.71 12.04 6.56
CA VAL A 73 4.23 13.13 5.71
C VAL A 73 3.51 14.44 6.00
N TYR A 74 2.22 14.35 6.30
CA TYR A 74 1.40 15.50 6.70
C TYR A 74 0.81 15.27 8.09
N HIS A 75 0.85 16.29 8.92
CA HIS A 75 0.27 16.28 10.26
C HIS A 75 -1.09 17.00 10.22
N PRO A 76 -2.20 16.30 10.52
CA PRO A 76 -3.52 16.91 10.51
C PRO A 76 -3.65 17.92 11.64
N GLN A 77 -4.41 19.00 11.41
CA GLN A 77 -4.64 20.01 12.45
C GLN A 77 -5.72 19.58 13.45
N GLN A 78 -6.55 18.59 13.09
CA GLN A 78 -7.62 18.05 13.95
C GLN A 78 -7.80 16.57 13.69
N GLY A 79 -8.30 15.88 14.70
CA GLY A 79 -8.59 14.45 14.65
C GLY A 79 -7.48 13.60 15.24
N THR A 80 -7.69 12.30 15.25
CA THR A 80 -6.79 11.32 15.85
C THR A 80 -6.58 10.16 14.89
N ILE A 81 -5.35 9.68 14.81
CA ILE A 81 -5.00 8.47 14.07
C ILE A 81 -4.32 7.53 15.05
N ARG A 82 -4.80 6.29 15.08
CA ARG A 82 -4.26 5.25 15.96
C ARG A 82 -3.98 3.99 15.17
N LEU A 83 -2.82 3.39 15.40
CA LEU A 83 -2.43 2.10 14.86
C LEU A 83 -2.25 1.11 16.01
N ARG A 84 -2.77 -0.09 15.86
CA ARG A 84 -2.59 -1.18 16.81
C ARG A 84 -1.29 -1.92 16.51
N GLN A 85 -0.42 -2.01 17.50
CA GLN A 85 0.85 -2.70 17.38
C GLN A 85 1.08 -3.59 18.61
N GLY A 86 1.25 -4.90 18.38
CA GLY A 86 1.49 -5.84 19.49
C GLY A 86 0.35 -5.93 20.51
N GLY A 87 -0.88 -5.58 20.12
CA GLY A 87 -2.06 -5.56 20.98
C GLY A 87 -2.42 -4.18 21.54
N ASP A 88 -1.49 -3.24 21.58
CA ASP A 88 -1.70 -1.89 22.12
C ASP A 88 -1.95 -0.86 21.02
N TRP A 89 -2.80 0.12 21.34
CA TRP A 89 -3.06 1.26 20.46
C TRP A 89 -1.97 2.32 20.65
N ARG A 90 -1.37 2.76 19.54
CA ARG A 90 -0.46 3.90 19.49
C ARG A 90 -1.06 5.00 18.64
N GLU A 91 -1.13 6.18 19.20
CA GLU A 91 -1.54 7.39 18.50
C GLU A 91 -0.34 7.99 17.76
N PHE A 92 -0.55 8.42 16.51
CA PHE A 92 0.49 9.05 15.70
C PHE A 92 0.02 10.37 15.07
N HIS A 93 -0.38 11.30 15.95
CA HIS A 93 -0.83 12.61 15.52
C HIS A 93 0.32 13.49 14.96
N ASP A 94 1.50 13.46 15.60
CA ASP A 94 2.68 14.26 15.24
C ASP A 94 3.87 13.38 14.80
N MET A 95 3.61 12.18 14.32
CA MET A 95 4.63 11.21 14.00
C MET A 95 5.18 11.43 12.59
N ASP A 96 6.51 11.48 12.48
CA ASP A 96 7.20 11.58 11.19
C ASP A 96 7.18 10.26 10.41
N SER A 97 7.45 10.33 9.10
CA SER A 97 7.42 9.17 8.21
C SER A 97 8.39 8.04 8.63
N HIS A 98 9.51 8.35 9.27
CA HIS A 98 10.45 7.33 9.75
C HIS A 98 9.90 6.59 10.97
N GLU A 99 9.14 7.27 11.83
CA GLU A 99 8.47 6.67 12.98
C GLU A 99 7.30 5.80 12.53
N ALA A 100 6.51 6.27 11.54
CA ALA A 100 5.47 5.47 10.91
C ALA A 100 6.04 4.18 10.30
N ALA A 101 7.19 4.28 9.62
CA ALA A 101 7.88 3.12 9.08
C ALA A 101 8.40 2.17 10.18
N ALA A 102 8.89 2.70 11.30
CA ALA A 102 9.31 1.89 12.47
C ALA A 102 8.11 1.18 13.13
N MET A 103 6.89 1.72 13.00
CA MET A 103 5.65 1.08 13.42
C MET A 103 5.13 0.03 12.43
N GLY A 104 5.84 -0.25 11.35
CA GLY A 104 5.45 -1.25 10.36
C GLY A 104 4.52 -0.73 9.27
N ILE A 105 4.50 0.58 9.01
CA ILE A 105 3.83 1.15 7.85
C ILE A 105 4.85 1.26 6.71
N ALA A 106 4.59 0.62 5.56
CA ALA A 106 5.36 0.84 4.35
C ALA A 106 4.49 1.47 3.26
N ARG A 107 5.11 2.22 2.35
CA ARG A 107 4.41 2.89 1.26
C ARG A 107 5.14 2.74 -0.06
N THR A 108 4.38 2.53 -1.14
CA THR A 108 4.82 2.81 -2.51
C THR A 108 4.42 4.24 -2.90
N PHE A 109 5.11 4.82 -3.86
CA PHE A 109 4.83 6.19 -4.30
C PHE A 109 4.22 6.18 -5.70
N GLN A 110 3.37 7.15 -6.01
CA GLN A 110 2.81 7.34 -7.34
C GLN A 110 3.93 7.45 -8.39
N ASN A 111 4.93 8.28 -8.12
CA ASN A 111 6.14 8.37 -8.92
C ASN A 111 7.20 7.40 -8.38
N ILE A 112 7.72 6.54 -9.24
CA ILE A 112 8.71 5.54 -8.88
C ILE A 112 9.92 6.18 -8.20
N ALA A 113 10.12 5.86 -6.91
CA ALA A 113 11.19 6.40 -6.06
C ALA A 113 12.33 5.39 -5.90
N LEU A 114 12.79 4.77 -6.98
CA LEU A 114 13.88 3.80 -7.00
C LEU A 114 15.23 4.46 -7.37
N PHE A 115 16.31 3.91 -6.85
CA PHE A 115 17.67 4.31 -7.19
C PHE A 115 18.06 3.73 -8.55
N LYS A 116 17.91 4.51 -9.63
CA LYS A 116 18.04 4.05 -11.02
C LYS A 116 19.39 3.41 -11.36
N GLY A 117 20.48 3.82 -10.69
CA GLY A 117 21.81 3.27 -10.87
C GLY A 117 22.09 1.97 -10.12
N MET A 118 21.25 1.61 -9.15
CA MET A 118 21.39 0.40 -8.35
C MET A 118 20.67 -0.78 -8.99
N THR A 119 21.11 -1.99 -8.68
CA THR A 119 20.42 -3.21 -9.11
C THR A 119 19.06 -3.38 -8.43
N VAL A 120 18.21 -4.27 -8.95
CA VAL A 120 16.95 -4.66 -8.31
C VAL A 120 17.23 -5.14 -6.88
N LEU A 121 18.17 -6.06 -6.69
CA LEU A 121 18.54 -6.60 -5.39
C LEU A 121 18.93 -5.48 -4.41
N ASP A 122 19.78 -4.55 -4.83
CA ASP A 122 20.25 -3.45 -3.96
C ASP A 122 19.10 -2.50 -3.60
N ASN A 123 18.20 -2.19 -4.57
CA ASN A 123 17.02 -1.39 -4.30
C ASN A 123 16.10 -2.06 -3.26
N VAL A 124 15.83 -3.36 -3.40
CA VAL A 124 14.99 -4.08 -2.45
C VAL A 124 15.67 -4.18 -1.07
N MET A 125 17.01 -4.36 -1.03
CA MET A 125 17.78 -4.33 0.21
C MET A 125 17.63 -3.02 1.00
N THR A 126 17.44 -1.87 0.33
CA THR A 126 17.18 -0.60 1.05
C THR A 126 15.91 -0.64 1.91
N GLY A 127 14.93 -1.48 1.57
CA GLY A 127 13.73 -1.70 2.38
C GLY A 127 14.03 -2.33 3.75
N ARG A 128 15.21 -2.97 3.92
CA ARG A 128 15.63 -3.60 5.18
C ARG A 128 16.31 -2.64 6.16
N ASN A 129 16.60 -1.39 5.76
CA ASN A 129 17.41 -0.46 6.56
C ASN A 129 16.90 -0.28 8.01
N LEU A 130 15.59 -0.19 8.21
CA LEU A 130 15.00 -0.04 9.55
C LEU A 130 15.09 -1.30 10.42
N ARG A 131 15.40 -2.46 9.81
CA ARG A 131 15.54 -3.74 10.49
C ARG A 131 16.98 -4.09 10.82
N MET A 132 17.94 -3.37 10.26
CA MET A 132 19.36 -3.54 10.55
C MET A 132 19.67 -3.01 11.95
N ARG A 133 20.28 -3.85 12.78
CA ARG A 133 20.62 -3.54 14.19
C ARG A 133 22.11 -3.37 14.44
N CYS A 134 22.96 -3.81 13.49
CA CYS A 134 24.40 -3.64 13.59
C CYS A 134 24.78 -2.16 13.49
N SER A 135 25.70 -1.73 14.37
CA SER A 135 26.24 -0.38 14.33
C SER A 135 27.09 -0.16 13.05
N PHE A 136 27.25 1.12 12.67
CA PHE A 136 28.07 1.49 11.52
C PHE A 136 29.52 0.95 11.60
N LEU A 137 30.11 0.88 12.82
CA LEU A 137 31.45 0.33 13.04
C LEU A 137 31.50 -1.19 12.85
N GLU A 138 30.49 -1.91 13.30
CA GLU A 138 30.38 -3.37 13.08
C GLU A 138 30.22 -3.70 11.60
N GLN A 139 29.45 -2.90 10.87
CA GLN A 139 29.29 -3.02 9.42
C GLN A 139 30.60 -2.70 8.67
N ALA A 140 31.31 -1.65 9.06
CA ALA A 140 32.59 -1.26 8.43
C ALA A 140 33.67 -2.32 8.61
N LEU A 141 33.72 -3.01 9.75
CA LEU A 141 34.67 -4.09 10.03
C LEU A 141 34.24 -5.44 9.48
N TRP A 142 33.00 -5.56 9.02
CA TRP A 142 32.39 -6.75 8.41
C TRP A 142 32.64 -8.06 9.19
N LEU A 143 32.60 -7.98 10.51
CA LEU A 143 32.96 -9.08 11.43
C LEU A 143 31.69 -9.80 11.97
N GLY A 144 31.74 -11.11 11.95
CA GLY A 144 30.86 -12.06 12.66
C GLY A 144 29.36 -11.74 12.66
N ARG A 145 28.92 -10.80 13.48
CA ARG A 145 27.50 -10.43 13.64
C ARG A 145 26.94 -9.69 12.43
N ALA A 146 27.68 -8.69 11.92
CA ALA A 146 27.25 -7.90 10.75
C ALA A 146 27.10 -8.78 9.50
N LYS A 147 28.03 -9.71 9.27
CA LYS A 147 27.96 -10.67 8.16
C LYS A 147 26.74 -11.61 8.28
N ARG A 148 26.41 -12.06 9.50
CA ARG A 148 25.25 -12.93 9.71
C ARG A 148 23.94 -12.17 9.45
N GLU A 149 23.83 -10.96 9.98
CA GLU A 149 22.68 -10.09 9.80
C GLU A 149 22.46 -9.74 8.31
N GLU A 150 23.52 -9.40 7.58
CA GLU A 150 23.45 -9.17 6.13
C GLU A 150 22.95 -10.40 5.36
N LEU A 151 23.43 -11.60 5.71
CA LEU A 151 22.98 -12.84 5.07
C LEU A 151 21.49 -13.13 5.36
N GLU A 152 21.01 -12.85 6.56
CA GLU A 152 19.60 -12.99 6.94
C GLU A 152 18.74 -12.00 6.16
N HIS A 153 19.12 -10.72 6.09
CA HIS A 153 18.40 -9.71 5.31
C HIS A 153 18.42 -10.03 3.83
N ARG A 154 19.54 -10.53 3.30
CA ARG A 154 19.64 -10.93 1.90
C ARG A 154 18.71 -12.10 1.56
N ARG A 155 18.57 -13.08 2.45
CA ARG A 155 17.63 -14.19 2.27
C ARG A 155 16.19 -13.69 2.21
N ALA A 156 15.79 -12.86 3.16
CA ALA A 156 14.45 -12.26 3.17
C ALA A 156 14.16 -11.46 1.88
N VAL A 157 15.15 -10.74 1.35
CA VAL A 157 15.02 -10.00 0.08
C VAL A 157 14.93 -10.94 -1.11
N GLU A 158 15.73 -12.03 -1.17
CA GLU A 158 15.62 -13.01 -2.25
C GLU A 158 14.25 -13.72 -2.23
N GLU A 159 13.68 -14.00 -1.06
CA GLU A 159 12.32 -14.54 -0.90
C GLU A 159 11.26 -13.61 -1.50
N VAL A 160 11.35 -12.29 -1.24
CA VAL A 160 10.46 -11.29 -1.84
C VAL A 160 10.66 -11.18 -3.35
N ILE A 161 11.91 -11.24 -3.83
CA ILE A 161 12.24 -11.21 -5.26
C ILE A 161 11.64 -12.44 -5.98
N ASP A 162 11.74 -13.62 -5.37
CA ASP A 162 11.16 -14.85 -5.90
C ASP A 162 9.62 -14.80 -5.88
N PHE A 163 9.03 -14.33 -4.78
CA PHE A 163 7.59 -14.16 -4.64
C PHE A 163 6.97 -13.25 -5.72
N LEU A 164 7.66 -12.15 -6.06
CA LEU A 164 7.22 -11.22 -7.10
C LEU A 164 7.70 -11.59 -8.51
N GLU A 165 8.28 -12.78 -8.69
CA GLU A 165 8.72 -13.33 -9.99
C GLU A 165 9.73 -12.42 -10.73
N ILE A 166 10.61 -11.71 -10.00
CA ILE A 166 11.61 -10.79 -10.56
C ILE A 166 13.06 -11.28 -10.39
N GLN A 167 13.26 -12.58 -10.08
CA GLN A 167 14.59 -13.18 -9.88
C GLN A 167 15.49 -13.09 -11.11
N HIS A 168 14.91 -13.14 -12.30
CA HIS A 168 15.66 -13.08 -13.57
C HIS A 168 16.30 -11.70 -13.82
N ILE A 169 15.78 -10.62 -13.21
CA ILE A 169 16.30 -9.24 -13.34
C ILE A 169 17.03 -8.75 -12.09
N ARG A 170 17.21 -9.57 -11.05
CA ARG A 170 17.73 -9.12 -9.74
C ARG A 170 19.07 -8.37 -9.79
N LYS A 171 19.92 -8.64 -10.80
CA LYS A 171 21.22 -7.98 -11.02
C LYS A 171 21.16 -6.84 -12.03
N THR A 172 19.99 -6.55 -12.61
CA THR A 172 19.81 -5.51 -13.59
C THR A 172 19.65 -4.16 -12.91
N PRO A 173 20.32 -3.10 -13.36
CA PRO A 173 20.05 -1.74 -12.91
C PRO A 173 18.60 -1.35 -13.18
N VAL A 174 17.90 -0.84 -12.16
CA VAL A 174 16.46 -0.56 -12.23
C VAL A 174 16.11 0.45 -13.32
N GLY A 175 16.98 1.43 -13.59
CA GLY A 175 16.77 2.43 -14.64
C GLY A 175 16.70 1.85 -16.07
N ARG A 176 17.05 0.58 -16.27
CA ARG A 176 16.96 -0.11 -17.58
C ARG A 176 15.69 -0.94 -17.74
N LEU A 177 14.88 -1.06 -16.68
CA LEU A 177 13.68 -1.89 -16.69
C LEU A 177 12.50 -1.15 -17.32
N PRO A 178 11.59 -1.87 -17.98
CA PRO A 178 10.27 -1.38 -18.32
C PRO A 178 9.52 -0.87 -17.08
N TYR A 179 8.57 0.04 -17.30
CA TYR A 179 7.86 0.71 -16.22
C TYR A 179 7.13 -0.25 -15.27
N GLY A 180 6.41 -1.24 -15.80
CA GLY A 180 5.72 -2.26 -14.99
C GLY A 180 6.65 -3.05 -14.09
N LEU A 181 7.84 -3.43 -14.58
CA LEU A 181 8.86 -4.08 -13.74
C LEU A 181 9.45 -3.14 -12.69
N GLN A 182 9.61 -1.85 -12.97
CA GLN A 182 10.03 -0.88 -11.94
C GLN A 182 8.98 -0.78 -10.83
N LYS A 183 7.68 -0.75 -11.14
CA LYS A 183 6.59 -0.77 -10.15
C LYS A 183 6.60 -2.05 -9.30
N ARG A 184 6.90 -3.19 -9.92
CA ARG A 184 7.05 -4.48 -9.21
C ARG A 184 8.24 -4.45 -8.25
N VAL A 185 9.37 -3.85 -8.64
CA VAL A 185 10.54 -3.62 -7.75
C VAL A 185 10.21 -2.66 -6.60
N GLU A 186 9.39 -1.64 -6.85
CA GLU A 186 8.93 -0.72 -5.81
C GLU A 186 8.08 -1.44 -4.76
N LEU A 187 7.16 -2.31 -5.20
CA LEU A 187 6.40 -3.19 -4.32
C LEU A 187 7.34 -4.13 -3.52
N ALA A 188 8.33 -4.76 -4.19
CA ALA A 188 9.32 -5.60 -3.55
C ALA A 188 10.06 -4.87 -2.42
N ARG A 189 10.50 -3.64 -2.66
CA ARG A 189 11.17 -2.81 -1.66
C ARG A 189 10.29 -2.51 -0.45
N ALA A 190 9.01 -2.21 -0.68
CA ALA A 190 8.07 -1.97 0.41
C ALA A 190 7.82 -3.25 1.22
N LEU A 191 7.68 -4.41 0.57
CA LEU A 191 7.50 -5.71 1.22
C LEU A 191 8.74 -6.15 2.00
N ALA A 192 9.93 -5.83 1.53
CA ALA A 192 11.17 -6.15 2.24
C ALA A 192 11.24 -5.50 3.64
N ALA A 193 10.47 -4.46 3.91
CA ALA A 193 10.30 -3.90 5.25
C ALA A 193 9.43 -4.80 6.17
N GLU A 194 8.80 -5.87 5.66
CA GLU A 194 7.82 -6.73 6.36
C GLU A 194 6.73 -5.89 7.04
N PRO A 195 5.96 -5.12 6.28
CA PRO A 195 5.01 -4.18 6.86
C PRO A 195 3.78 -4.88 7.43
N THR A 196 3.24 -4.35 8.53
CA THR A 196 1.90 -4.70 9.03
C THR A 196 0.82 -4.00 8.21
N LEU A 197 1.10 -2.76 7.78
CA LEU A 197 0.22 -1.94 6.95
C LEU A 197 0.99 -1.45 5.71
N LEU A 198 0.49 -1.82 4.53
CA LEU A 198 1.05 -1.42 3.24
C LEU A 198 0.16 -0.38 2.57
N LEU A 199 0.71 0.79 2.29
CA LEU A 199 0.03 1.88 1.60
C LEU A 199 0.46 1.89 0.13
N LEU A 200 -0.49 1.69 -0.78
CA LEU A 200 -0.26 1.65 -2.23
C LEU A 200 -0.89 2.87 -2.90
N ASP A 201 -0.07 3.69 -3.54
CA ASP A 201 -0.50 4.92 -4.21
C ASP A 201 -0.50 4.70 -5.74
N GLU A 202 -1.67 4.42 -6.31
CA GLU A 202 -1.88 4.14 -7.73
C GLU A 202 -0.89 3.09 -8.28
N PRO A 203 -0.82 1.88 -7.67
CA PRO A 203 0.20 0.89 -8.05
C PRO A 203 0.09 0.40 -9.49
N MET A 204 -1.09 0.50 -10.12
CA MET A 204 -1.36 0.03 -11.48
C MET A 204 -1.37 1.16 -12.52
N ALA A 205 -1.13 2.42 -12.11
CA ALA A 205 -1.11 3.54 -13.05
C ALA A 205 -0.03 3.36 -14.13
N GLY A 206 -0.38 3.62 -15.39
CA GLY A 206 0.55 3.53 -16.53
C GLY A 206 0.87 2.13 -17.01
N MET A 207 0.24 1.09 -16.46
CA MET A 207 0.40 -0.30 -16.85
C MET A 207 -0.58 -0.70 -17.97
N ASN A 208 -0.17 -1.63 -18.84
CA ASN A 208 -1.08 -2.29 -19.75
C ASN A 208 -1.99 -3.29 -19.00
N LEU A 209 -2.95 -3.92 -19.71
CA LEU A 209 -3.93 -4.81 -19.09
C LEU A 209 -3.31 -6.02 -18.40
N GLU A 210 -2.35 -6.67 -19.04
CA GLU A 210 -1.65 -7.85 -18.51
C GLU A 210 -0.83 -7.49 -17.24
N GLU A 211 -0.07 -6.40 -17.31
CA GLU A 211 0.69 -5.89 -16.16
C GLU A 211 -0.21 -5.51 -14.99
N LYS A 212 -1.40 -4.94 -15.25
CA LYS A 212 -2.41 -4.65 -14.22
C LYS A 212 -2.93 -5.91 -13.56
N GLN A 213 -3.27 -6.94 -14.36
CA GLN A 213 -3.76 -8.22 -13.84
C GLN A 213 -2.71 -8.89 -12.96
N ASP A 214 -1.45 -8.90 -13.39
CA ASP A 214 -0.33 -9.41 -12.59
C ASP A 214 -0.19 -8.62 -11.27
N MET A 215 -0.25 -7.29 -11.32
CA MET A 215 -0.13 -6.48 -10.12
C MET A 215 -1.30 -6.69 -9.16
N CYS A 216 -2.54 -6.84 -9.66
CA CYS A 216 -3.71 -7.22 -8.84
C CYS A 216 -3.47 -8.55 -8.14
N ARG A 217 -2.98 -9.56 -8.87
CA ARG A 217 -2.63 -10.86 -8.30
C ARG A 217 -1.61 -10.72 -7.19
N PHE A 218 -0.50 -10.00 -7.44
CA PHE A 218 0.52 -9.80 -6.40
C PHE A 218 0.00 -9.07 -5.17
N VAL A 219 -0.85 -8.06 -5.33
CA VAL A 219 -1.47 -7.36 -4.19
C VAL A 219 -2.31 -8.32 -3.34
N LEU A 220 -3.10 -9.18 -3.99
CA LEU A 220 -3.89 -10.20 -3.30
C LEU A 220 -3.01 -11.26 -2.65
N ASP A 221 -1.99 -11.76 -3.35
CA ASP A 221 -1.06 -12.75 -2.84
C ASP A 221 -0.26 -12.22 -1.63
N VAL A 222 0.12 -10.92 -1.64
CA VAL A 222 0.75 -10.24 -0.49
C VAL A 222 -0.18 -10.25 0.73
N ASN A 223 -1.44 -9.92 0.53
CA ASN A 223 -2.42 -9.92 1.60
C ASN A 223 -2.66 -11.34 2.14
N ASP A 224 -2.80 -12.33 1.26
CA ASP A 224 -3.08 -13.72 1.64
C ASP A 224 -1.86 -14.45 2.24
N HIS A 225 -0.67 -14.25 1.67
CA HIS A 225 0.54 -14.99 2.06
C HIS A 225 1.25 -14.38 3.27
N TYR A 226 1.42 -13.05 3.28
CA TYR A 226 2.10 -12.35 4.38
C TYR A 226 1.14 -11.85 5.45
N GLY A 227 -0.18 -11.92 5.22
CA GLY A 227 -1.19 -11.36 6.12
C GLY A 227 -1.12 -9.84 6.23
N THR A 228 -0.49 -9.17 5.26
CA THR A 228 -0.31 -7.72 5.27
C THR A 228 -1.64 -7.01 5.03
N THR A 229 -2.01 -6.09 5.89
CA THR A 229 -3.17 -5.21 5.66
C THR A 229 -2.81 -4.16 4.60
N ILE A 230 -3.70 -3.90 3.66
CA ILE A 230 -3.43 -3.02 2.53
C ILE A 230 -4.42 -1.86 2.50
N VAL A 231 -3.92 -0.65 2.37
CA VAL A 231 -4.71 0.53 1.99
C VAL A 231 -4.22 1.00 0.63
N LEU A 232 -5.11 1.06 -0.35
CA LEU A 232 -4.72 1.45 -1.70
C LEU A 232 -5.54 2.63 -2.23
N ILE A 233 -4.91 3.49 -3.00
CA ILE A 233 -5.57 4.47 -3.85
C ILE A 233 -5.54 3.93 -5.27
N GLU A 234 -6.69 3.87 -5.91
CA GLU A 234 -6.84 3.55 -7.33
C GLU A 234 -8.01 4.34 -7.94
N HIS A 235 -7.92 4.56 -9.24
CA HIS A 235 -8.99 5.21 -10.00
C HIS A 235 -9.59 4.30 -11.07
N ASP A 236 -9.02 3.12 -11.29
CA ASP A 236 -9.61 2.08 -12.11
C ASP A 236 -10.66 1.33 -11.27
N MET A 237 -11.94 1.68 -11.50
CA MET A 237 -13.06 1.13 -10.73
C MET A 237 -13.18 -0.39 -10.88
N GLY A 238 -12.81 -0.95 -12.04
CA GLY A 238 -12.77 -2.39 -12.24
C GLY A 238 -11.82 -3.05 -11.24
N VAL A 239 -10.58 -2.58 -11.19
CA VAL A 239 -9.57 -3.04 -10.24
C VAL A 239 -10.04 -2.91 -8.79
N VAL A 240 -10.57 -1.75 -8.41
CA VAL A 240 -11.04 -1.50 -7.02
C VAL A 240 -12.12 -2.50 -6.63
N MET A 241 -13.10 -2.73 -7.52
CA MET A 241 -14.21 -3.65 -7.23
C MET A 241 -13.78 -5.11 -7.14
N ASP A 242 -12.72 -5.48 -7.87
CA ASP A 242 -12.24 -6.87 -7.94
C ASP A 242 -11.36 -7.25 -6.74
N ILE A 243 -10.55 -6.31 -6.22
CA ILE A 243 -9.54 -6.66 -5.20
C ILE A 243 -9.83 -6.15 -3.79
N SER A 244 -10.78 -5.23 -3.62
CA SER A 244 -11.00 -4.58 -2.32
C SER A 244 -12.09 -5.28 -1.51
N ASP A 245 -11.86 -5.43 -0.20
CA ASP A 245 -12.88 -5.92 0.73
C ASP A 245 -13.86 -4.79 1.10
N ARG A 246 -13.34 -3.57 1.28
CA ARG A 246 -14.12 -2.37 1.56
C ARG A 246 -13.53 -1.15 0.87
N VAL A 247 -14.39 -0.17 0.64
CA VAL A 247 -14.06 1.06 -0.10
C VAL A 247 -14.52 2.28 0.69
N VAL A 248 -13.61 3.23 0.89
CA VAL A 248 -13.92 4.59 1.38
C VAL A 248 -13.95 5.52 0.18
N VAL A 249 -15.00 6.31 0.05
CA VAL A 249 -15.13 7.30 -1.01
C VAL A 249 -14.97 8.69 -0.44
N LEU A 250 -14.01 9.43 -0.98
CA LEU A 250 -13.80 10.84 -0.66
C LEU A 250 -14.32 11.75 -1.78
N ASP A 251 -14.91 12.86 -1.41
CA ASP A 251 -15.23 13.94 -2.31
C ASP A 251 -15.02 15.29 -1.60
N TYR A 252 -14.34 16.24 -2.25
CA TYR A 252 -13.95 17.54 -1.68
C TYR A 252 -13.42 17.45 -0.23
N GLY A 253 -12.58 16.47 0.05
CA GLY A 253 -11.95 16.24 1.37
C GLY A 253 -12.90 15.66 2.42
N ARG A 254 -14.07 15.17 2.06
CA ARG A 254 -15.05 14.55 2.96
C ARG A 254 -15.30 13.10 2.59
N LYS A 255 -15.58 12.27 3.58
CA LYS A 255 -16.06 10.91 3.32
C LYS A 255 -17.54 10.95 2.96
N ILE A 256 -17.89 10.50 1.75
CA ILE A 256 -19.28 10.42 1.27
C ILE A 256 -19.85 9.01 1.32
N ALA A 257 -18.99 7.98 1.32
CA ALA A 257 -19.40 6.59 1.49
C ALA A 257 -18.31 5.75 2.14
N ASP A 258 -18.70 4.65 2.80
CA ASP A 258 -17.82 3.61 3.36
C ASP A 258 -18.60 2.30 3.38
N GLY A 259 -18.17 1.30 2.61
CA GLY A 259 -18.89 0.04 2.48
C GLY A 259 -18.15 -0.99 1.66
N THR A 260 -18.82 -2.10 1.37
CA THR A 260 -18.35 -3.08 0.40
C THR A 260 -18.35 -2.49 -1.01
N PRO A 261 -17.59 -3.04 -1.97
CA PRO A 261 -17.62 -2.61 -3.36
C PRO A 261 -19.04 -2.53 -3.93
N ALA A 262 -19.90 -3.51 -3.62
CA ALA A 262 -21.29 -3.55 -4.09
C ALA A 262 -22.14 -2.40 -3.52
N GLU A 263 -22.01 -2.12 -2.22
CA GLU A 263 -22.70 -1.01 -1.55
C GLU A 263 -22.27 0.34 -2.12
N VAL A 264 -20.98 0.55 -2.31
CA VAL A 264 -20.40 1.79 -2.85
C VAL A 264 -20.86 2.00 -4.30
N ARG A 265 -20.87 0.95 -5.12
CA ARG A 265 -21.32 1.00 -6.51
C ARG A 265 -22.81 1.39 -6.64
N ALA A 266 -23.63 1.01 -5.68
CA ALA A 266 -25.05 1.31 -5.65
C ALA A 266 -25.39 2.66 -4.98
N ASN A 267 -24.40 3.34 -4.40
CA ASN A 267 -24.62 4.58 -3.65
C ASN A 267 -24.78 5.78 -4.59
N GLN A 268 -25.95 6.46 -4.52
CA GLN A 268 -26.27 7.58 -5.39
C GLN A 268 -25.27 8.74 -5.23
N ALA A 269 -24.87 9.09 -4.01
CA ALA A 269 -23.90 10.16 -3.76
C ALA A 269 -22.53 9.89 -4.42
N VAL A 270 -22.13 8.62 -4.50
CA VAL A 270 -20.90 8.21 -5.20
C VAL A 270 -21.07 8.38 -6.71
N ILE A 271 -22.19 7.92 -7.25
CA ILE A 271 -22.51 8.06 -8.68
C ILE A 271 -22.49 9.53 -9.08
N ASP A 272 -23.15 10.39 -8.32
CA ASP A 272 -23.22 11.82 -8.57
C ASP A 272 -21.85 12.50 -8.51
N ALA A 273 -21.00 12.15 -7.54
CA ALA A 273 -19.65 12.67 -7.42
C ALA A 273 -18.76 12.34 -8.64
N TYR A 274 -18.92 11.15 -9.23
CA TYR A 274 -18.17 10.75 -10.43
C TYR A 274 -18.76 11.30 -11.74
N LEU A 275 -20.08 11.54 -11.79
CA LEU A 275 -20.72 12.16 -12.95
C LEU A 275 -20.62 13.69 -12.95
N GLY A 276 -20.09 14.30 -11.89
CA GLY A 276 -19.95 15.76 -11.78
C GLY A 276 -21.28 16.49 -11.63
N VAL A 277 -22.32 15.83 -11.11
CA VAL A 277 -23.59 16.47 -10.78
C VAL A 277 -23.37 17.31 -9.52
N ALA A 278 -23.34 18.64 -9.68
CA ALA A 278 -23.19 19.55 -8.55
C ALA A 278 -24.42 19.48 -7.63
N HIS A 279 -24.22 19.31 -6.36
CA HIS A 279 -25.22 19.47 -5.31
C HIS A 279 -25.26 20.90 -4.79
#